data_a1edb4535e2ec8d77dcc1b959bcdc73b
#
_entry.id   a1edb4535e2ec8d77dcc1b959bcdc73b
#
_cell.length_a   1.000
_cell.length_b   1.000
_cell.length_c   1.000
_cell.angle_alpha   90.00
_cell.angle_beta   90.00
_cell.angle_gamma   90.00
#
_symmetry.space_group_name_H-M   'P 1'
#
loop_
_entity.id
_entity.type
_entity.pdbx_description
1 polymer ?
#
loop_
_entity_poly.entity_id
_entity_poly.type
_entity_poly.pdbx_seq_one_letter_code
_entity_poly.pdbx_strand_id
1 'polypeptide(L)'
;MTASSPAWLATTEQIATAKQSLDQHAYESVQWHFHDSTGSPFWLEKKKELKFDPLKEVKVFDDLKKFPEFEDEWLRGGPINRWIPKGLLGKPTYVFETGGTTGIPKSRMVIDDFRIDYELFSHTLPDEYFPKGSNWLMLGPSGPRRLRLAIEHLCQYRGGICFCIDLDPRWVVKLIKKGWMEHLEEYKRHCIDQAITILTANHDIKCMFTTPKLLESLAAGLAEKDTSIQEIGITGIFSGGTEFTPQWTRFCVEELLGGPAEESGVYMTPTYGNTLMGLACSRPVILEEDYTIAYYAPQPRAVVEVVDFDDHTKVVGYGETGRVKLYTMTKEFFVPGFLERDEGEREMPYTKYPWDGVSGVRPYRAFASSTTVGVY
;
A
#
# COMPACT_ATOMS: atom_id res chain seq x y z
N MET A 1 17.63 14.73 -33.74
CA MET A 1 16.20 14.72 -33.41
C MET A 1 16.11 14.58 -31.92
N THR A 2 15.73 15.60 -31.18
CA THR A 2 15.48 15.51 -29.74
C THR A 2 14.22 14.65 -29.56
N ALA A 3 14.37 13.48 -28.99
CA ALA A 3 13.23 12.66 -28.64
C ALA A 3 12.29 13.51 -27.77
N SER A 4 11.05 13.69 -28.17
CA SER A 4 10.04 14.34 -27.34
C SER A 4 9.89 13.53 -26.06
N SER A 5 9.90 14.20 -24.91
CA SER A 5 9.65 13.54 -23.63
C SER A 5 8.33 12.77 -23.68
N PRO A 6 8.26 11.57 -23.06
CA PRO A 6 7.03 10.78 -23.05
C PRO A 6 5.85 11.61 -22.52
N ALA A 7 4.67 11.45 -23.12
CA ALA A 7 3.46 12.22 -22.76
C ALA A 7 3.02 12.02 -21.29
N TRP A 8 3.47 10.94 -20.67
CA TRP A 8 3.17 10.64 -19.26
C TRP A 8 4.09 11.36 -18.26
N LEU A 9 5.22 11.95 -18.70
CA LEU A 9 6.19 12.59 -17.83
C LEU A 9 5.65 13.93 -17.31
N ALA A 10 5.81 14.18 -16.00
CA ALA A 10 5.43 15.45 -15.39
C ALA A 10 6.31 16.61 -15.88
N THR A 11 5.72 17.79 -16.02
CA THR A 11 6.46 19.01 -16.40
C THR A 11 7.28 19.53 -15.23
N THR A 12 8.32 20.30 -15.54
CA THR A 12 9.16 20.98 -14.52
C THR A 12 8.33 21.85 -13.58
N GLU A 13 7.29 22.52 -14.08
CA GLU A 13 6.39 23.36 -13.28
C GLU A 13 5.54 22.52 -12.31
N GLN A 14 5.00 21.38 -12.76
CA GLN A 14 4.26 20.45 -11.91
C GLN A 14 5.14 19.91 -10.78
N ILE A 15 6.38 19.51 -11.10
CA ILE A 15 7.35 19.01 -10.13
C ILE A 15 7.71 20.11 -9.10
N ALA A 16 7.96 21.33 -9.56
CA ALA A 16 8.27 22.45 -8.65
C ALA A 16 7.11 22.76 -7.69
N THR A 17 5.89 22.77 -8.21
CA THR A 17 4.67 22.97 -7.39
C THR A 17 4.49 21.86 -6.35
N ALA A 18 4.69 20.60 -6.76
CA ALA A 18 4.59 19.45 -5.87
C ALA A 18 5.67 19.52 -4.76
N LYS A 19 6.90 19.91 -5.11
CA LYS A 19 7.99 20.10 -4.14
C LYS A 19 7.65 21.20 -3.12
N GLN A 20 7.15 22.34 -3.58
CA GLN A 20 6.75 23.43 -2.66
C GLN A 20 5.65 22.98 -1.70
N SER A 21 4.65 22.26 -2.21
CA SER A 21 3.59 21.68 -1.37
C SER A 21 4.13 20.69 -0.35
N LEU A 22 5.09 19.85 -0.74
CA LEU A 22 5.74 18.90 0.14
C LEU A 22 6.55 19.59 1.24
N ASP A 23 7.34 20.61 0.90
CA ASP A 23 8.14 21.38 1.85
C ASP A 23 7.25 22.04 2.91
N GLN A 24 6.16 22.68 2.49
CA GLN A 24 5.19 23.29 3.41
C GLN A 24 4.52 22.25 4.31
N HIS A 25 4.12 21.11 3.75
CA HIS A 25 3.47 20.05 4.49
C HIS A 25 4.41 19.39 5.53
N ALA A 26 5.67 19.19 5.17
CA ALA A 26 6.68 18.68 6.10
C ALA A 26 6.90 19.63 7.29
N TYR A 27 7.00 20.93 7.02
CA TYR A 27 7.07 21.95 8.06
C TYR A 27 5.86 21.88 9.00
N GLU A 28 4.64 21.89 8.46
CA GLU A 28 3.40 21.85 9.23
C GLU A 28 3.26 20.57 10.06
N SER A 29 3.67 19.43 9.49
CA SER A 29 3.64 18.14 10.17
C SER A 29 4.58 18.11 11.37
N VAL A 30 5.79 18.66 11.22
CA VAL A 30 6.73 18.78 12.35
C VAL A 30 6.21 19.73 13.40
N GLN A 31 5.65 20.91 13.02
CA GLN A 31 5.00 21.80 13.98
C GLN A 31 3.91 21.08 14.76
N TRP A 32 3.08 20.28 14.10
CA TRP A 32 2.01 19.52 14.75
C TRP A 32 2.52 18.45 15.72
N HIS A 33 3.48 17.63 15.30
CA HIS A 33 3.92 16.48 16.09
C HIS A 33 4.87 16.83 17.24
N PHE A 34 5.56 17.97 17.18
CA PHE A 34 6.53 18.39 18.19
C PHE A 34 6.07 19.56 19.05
N HIS A 35 4.87 20.09 18.83
CA HIS A 35 4.29 21.10 19.71
C HIS A 35 3.65 20.44 20.94
N ASP A 36 3.83 21.02 22.13
CA ASP A 36 3.45 20.43 23.41
C ASP A 36 1.95 20.18 23.56
N SER A 37 1.10 20.97 22.85
CA SER A 37 -0.36 20.83 22.92
C SER A 37 -0.95 19.86 21.91
N THR A 38 -0.23 19.50 20.83
CA THR A 38 -0.74 18.67 19.73
C THR A 38 0.00 17.37 19.55
N GLY A 39 1.30 17.32 19.84
CA GLY A 39 2.16 16.17 19.61
C GLY A 39 1.78 14.93 20.40
N SER A 40 2.15 13.76 19.89
CA SER A 40 1.98 12.51 20.62
C SER A 40 2.97 12.40 21.79
N PRO A 41 2.61 11.72 22.89
CA PRO A 41 3.55 11.48 23.98
C PRO A 41 4.87 10.87 23.53
N PHE A 42 4.83 9.97 22.54
CA PHE A 42 6.02 9.35 21.96
C PHE A 42 6.99 10.40 21.36
N TRP A 43 6.49 11.26 20.46
CA TRP A 43 7.35 12.24 19.79
C TRP A 43 7.80 13.36 20.73
N LEU A 44 6.97 13.74 21.70
CA LEU A 44 7.37 14.72 22.73
C LEU A 44 8.48 14.16 23.66
N GLU A 45 8.49 12.86 23.91
CA GLU A 45 9.60 12.22 24.64
C GLU A 45 10.84 12.13 23.78
N LYS A 46 10.70 11.65 22.52
CA LYS A 46 11.81 11.57 21.57
C LYS A 46 12.46 12.92 21.27
N LYS A 47 11.71 14.02 21.28
CA LYS A 47 12.22 15.38 21.14
C LYS A 47 13.37 15.69 22.10
N LYS A 48 13.32 15.14 23.32
CA LYS A 48 14.37 15.38 24.34
C LYS A 48 15.70 14.68 24.01
N GLU A 49 15.67 13.67 23.15
CA GLU A 49 16.84 12.91 22.71
C GLU A 49 17.49 13.50 21.45
N LEU A 50 16.76 14.36 20.73
CA LEU A 50 17.26 14.98 19.51
C LEU A 50 18.36 16.01 19.81
N LYS A 51 19.38 16.07 18.94
CA LYS A 51 20.49 17.04 19.02
C LYS A 51 20.15 18.37 18.36
N PHE A 52 18.91 18.58 17.95
CA PHE A 52 18.41 19.78 17.29
C PHE A 52 16.99 20.07 17.73
N ASP A 53 16.52 21.31 17.51
CA ASP A 53 15.14 21.70 17.79
C ASP A 53 14.26 21.54 16.54
N PRO A 54 13.40 20.49 16.43
CA PRO A 54 12.62 20.26 15.23
C PRO A 54 11.72 21.45 14.86
N LEU A 55 11.17 22.16 15.83
CA LEU A 55 10.31 23.30 15.58
C LEU A 55 11.02 24.49 14.93
N LYS A 56 12.33 24.62 15.15
CA LYS A 56 13.15 25.71 14.60
C LYS A 56 13.88 25.33 13.33
N GLU A 57 14.37 24.09 13.26
CA GLU A 57 15.36 23.68 12.27
C GLU A 57 14.80 22.89 11.10
N VAL A 58 13.55 22.42 11.18
CA VAL A 58 12.88 21.78 10.05
C VAL A 58 12.02 22.83 9.34
N LYS A 59 12.38 23.14 8.09
CA LYS A 59 11.71 24.15 7.25
C LYS A 59 11.21 23.57 5.93
N VAL A 60 11.87 22.52 5.44
CA VAL A 60 11.59 21.84 4.19
C VAL A 60 11.63 20.33 4.39
N PHE A 61 11.14 19.58 3.42
CA PHE A 61 11.12 18.11 3.47
C PHE A 61 12.52 17.51 3.66
N ASP A 62 13.54 18.04 2.99
CA ASP A 62 14.92 17.56 3.09
C ASP A 62 15.50 17.65 4.50
N ASP A 63 14.98 18.55 5.34
CA ASP A 63 15.41 18.66 6.74
C ASP A 63 14.97 17.44 7.59
N LEU A 64 14.03 16.63 7.11
CA LEU A 64 13.66 15.39 7.80
C LEU A 64 14.81 14.39 7.91
N LYS A 65 15.83 14.50 7.06
CA LYS A 65 17.07 13.71 7.12
C LYS A 65 17.89 13.98 8.40
N LYS A 66 17.60 15.05 9.15
CA LYS A 66 18.20 15.33 10.47
C LYS A 66 17.68 14.38 11.56
N PHE A 67 16.47 13.80 11.37
CA PHE A 67 15.95 12.83 12.30
C PHE A 67 16.71 11.50 12.17
N PRO A 68 16.84 10.74 13.27
CA PRO A 68 17.22 9.32 13.17
C PRO A 68 16.16 8.57 12.36
N GLU A 69 16.58 7.49 11.70
CA GLU A 69 15.65 6.60 11.03
C GLU A 69 14.60 6.07 12.02
N PHE A 70 13.35 6.01 11.56
CA PHE A 70 12.26 5.46 12.36
C PHE A 70 12.45 3.95 12.49
N GLU A 71 12.37 3.44 13.71
CA GLU A 71 12.43 2.02 13.97
C GLU A 71 11.02 1.46 14.15
N ASP A 72 10.58 0.59 13.25
CA ASP A 72 9.25 -0.02 13.32
C ASP A 72 9.07 -0.91 14.57
N GLU A 73 10.16 -1.32 15.22
CA GLU A 73 10.15 -2.00 16.52
C GLU A 73 9.56 -1.14 17.65
N TRP A 74 9.60 0.19 17.52
CA TRP A 74 8.95 1.10 18.48
C TRP A 74 7.43 0.90 18.54
N LEU A 75 6.82 0.33 17.50
CA LEU A 75 5.40 0.01 17.44
C LEU A 75 5.04 -1.32 18.14
N ARG A 76 6.02 -2.05 18.63
CA ARG A 76 5.81 -3.34 19.27
C ARG A 76 5.44 -3.15 20.73
N GLY A 77 4.28 -3.69 21.11
CA GLY A 77 3.77 -3.62 22.48
C GLY A 77 3.20 -2.26 22.88
N GLY A 78 2.79 -2.16 24.16
CA GLY A 78 2.13 -1.00 24.71
C GLY A 78 3.03 -0.04 25.50
N PRO A 79 2.44 1.03 26.04
CA PRO A 79 1.04 1.43 25.88
C PRO A 79 0.75 2.08 24.51
N ILE A 80 -0.30 1.66 23.86
CA ILE A 80 -0.67 2.17 22.52
C ILE A 80 -1.00 3.68 22.53
N ASN A 81 -1.49 4.18 23.66
CA ASN A 81 -1.89 5.58 23.83
C ASN A 81 -0.73 6.56 23.64
N ARG A 82 0.53 6.12 23.78
CA ARG A 82 1.70 6.97 23.53
C ARG A 82 1.79 7.51 22.11
N TRP A 83 1.10 6.84 21.18
CA TRP A 83 1.06 7.22 19.77
C TRP A 83 -0.06 8.18 19.43
N ILE A 84 -1.05 8.39 20.33
CA ILE A 84 -2.19 9.29 20.07
C ILE A 84 -1.74 10.74 20.23
N PRO A 85 -1.77 11.57 19.17
CA PRO A 85 -1.47 12.99 19.27
C PRO A 85 -2.46 13.67 20.23
N LYS A 86 -1.96 14.53 21.11
CA LYS A 86 -2.80 15.28 22.07
C LYS A 86 -3.91 16.07 21.38
N GLY A 87 -3.62 16.63 20.21
CA GLY A 87 -4.59 17.36 19.40
C GLY A 87 -5.72 16.50 18.82
N LEU A 88 -5.65 15.17 18.96
CA LEU A 88 -6.64 14.20 18.48
C LEU A 88 -7.30 13.41 19.62
N LEU A 89 -7.03 13.75 20.87
CA LEU A 89 -7.63 13.07 22.01
C LEU A 89 -9.17 13.14 21.95
N GLY A 90 -9.83 12.04 22.34
CA GLY A 90 -11.28 11.93 22.34
C GLY A 90 -11.90 11.48 21.01
N LYS A 91 -11.12 11.39 19.92
CA LYS A 91 -11.61 10.81 18.67
C LYS A 91 -11.66 9.29 18.74
N PRO A 92 -12.65 8.63 18.08
CA PRO A 92 -12.68 7.18 17.93
C PRO A 92 -11.39 6.68 17.25
N THR A 93 -10.79 5.65 17.83
CA THR A 93 -9.47 5.12 17.40
C THR A 93 -9.56 3.66 17.05
N TYR A 94 -8.87 3.27 16.00
CA TYR A 94 -8.65 1.89 15.60
C TYR A 94 -7.20 1.49 15.87
N VAL A 95 -6.97 0.20 16.06
CA VAL A 95 -5.61 -0.37 16.13
C VAL A 95 -5.45 -1.34 14.97
N PHE A 96 -4.45 -1.07 14.13
CA PHE A 96 -4.06 -1.98 13.05
C PHE A 96 -2.76 -2.67 13.40
N GLU A 97 -2.72 -3.98 13.18
CA GLU A 97 -1.58 -4.80 13.53
C GLU A 97 -0.93 -5.44 12.30
N THR A 98 0.38 -5.63 12.37
CA THR A 98 1.12 -6.46 11.41
C THR A 98 0.86 -7.95 11.69
N GLY A 99 1.34 -8.83 10.80
CA GLY A 99 1.10 -10.28 10.90
C GLY A 99 1.56 -10.96 12.18
N GLY A 100 2.44 -10.35 12.97
CA GLY A 100 2.92 -10.94 14.23
C GLY A 100 3.73 -12.22 14.05
N THR A 101 4.37 -12.40 12.89
CA THR A 101 5.15 -13.60 12.56
C THR A 101 6.37 -13.82 13.45
N THR A 102 6.88 -12.74 14.06
CA THR A 102 8.11 -12.72 14.87
C THR A 102 7.86 -12.37 16.34
N GLY A 103 6.63 -12.54 16.83
CA GLY A 103 6.30 -12.27 18.25
C GLY A 103 5.11 -11.33 18.40
N ILE A 104 5.19 -10.38 19.36
CA ILE A 104 4.13 -9.38 19.58
C ILE A 104 3.95 -8.55 18.29
N PRO A 105 2.73 -8.43 17.73
CA PRO A 105 2.50 -7.64 16.55
C PRO A 105 2.91 -6.18 16.76
N LYS A 106 3.38 -5.53 15.68
CA LYS A 106 3.51 -4.09 15.63
C LYS A 106 2.13 -3.49 15.47
N SER A 107 1.81 -2.49 16.29
CA SER A 107 0.47 -1.90 16.36
C SER A 107 0.54 -0.42 16.01
N ARG A 108 -0.22 0.00 14.99
CA ARG A 108 -0.42 1.40 14.64
C ARG A 108 -1.81 1.84 15.08
N MET A 109 -1.88 2.96 15.80
CA MET A 109 -3.11 3.68 16.08
C MET A 109 -3.54 4.46 14.84
N VAL A 110 -4.82 4.42 14.50
CA VAL A 110 -5.38 5.12 13.33
C VAL A 110 -6.77 5.66 13.68
N ILE A 111 -7.11 6.82 13.15
CA ILE A 111 -8.43 7.46 13.29
C ILE A 111 -9.12 7.52 11.93
N ASP A 112 -8.63 8.36 11.03
CA ASP A 112 -9.22 8.63 9.71
C ASP A 112 -8.24 8.40 8.54
N ASP A 113 -6.93 8.27 8.80
CA ASP A 113 -5.90 8.13 7.75
C ASP A 113 -6.24 7.02 6.73
N PHE A 114 -6.73 5.87 7.20
CA PHE A 114 -7.07 4.78 6.29
C PHE A 114 -8.23 5.12 5.35
N ARG A 115 -9.17 5.97 5.80
CA ARG A 115 -10.28 6.45 4.96
C ARG A 115 -9.76 7.42 3.90
N ILE A 116 -8.99 8.41 4.33
CA ILE A 116 -8.41 9.43 3.45
C ILE A 116 -7.53 8.78 2.38
N ASP A 117 -6.69 7.83 2.75
CA ASP A 117 -5.82 7.11 1.82
C ASP A 117 -6.64 6.39 0.72
N TYR A 118 -7.76 5.76 1.10
CA TYR A 118 -8.59 5.03 0.15
C TYR A 118 -9.58 5.91 -0.62
N GLU A 119 -9.95 7.06 -0.10
CA GLU A 119 -10.66 8.10 -0.84
C GLU A 119 -9.76 8.69 -1.94
N LEU A 120 -8.51 9.01 -1.63
CA LEU A 120 -7.51 9.43 -2.61
C LEU A 120 -7.29 8.34 -3.67
N PHE A 121 -7.15 7.08 -3.24
CA PHE A 121 -7.04 5.95 -4.17
C PHE A 121 -8.29 5.81 -5.06
N SER A 122 -9.49 6.02 -4.53
CA SER A 122 -10.73 5.99 -5.32
C SER A 122 -10.69 6.91 -6.53
N HIS A 123 -10.02 8.07 -6.44
CA HIS A 123 -9.88 9.01 -7.55
C HIS A 123 -8.90 8.53 -8.65
N THR A 124 -8.15 7.46 -8.40
CA THR A 124 -7.26 6.86 -9.40
C THR A 124 -7.93 5.75 -10.20
N LEU A 125 -9.05 5.21 -9.68
CA LEU A 125 -9.77 4.10 -10.29
C LEU A 125 -10.63 4.58 -11.47
N PRO A 126 -10.48 4.01 -12.68
CA PRO A 126 -11.34 4.33 -13.81
C PRO A 126 -12.79 3.89 -13.53
N ASP A 127 -13.76 4.82 -13.64
CA ASP A 127 -15.17 4.52 -13.38
C ASP A 127 -15.76 3.49 -14.37
N GLU A 128 -15.15 3.32 -15.54
CA GLU A 128 -15.50 2.30 -16.53
C GLU A 128 -15.38 0.88 -15.97
N TYR A 129 -14.27 0.60 -15.29
CA TYR A 129 -13.98 -0.73 -14.72
C TYR A 129 -14.33 -0.83 -13.24
N PHE A 130 -14.41 0.28 -12.55
CA PHE A 130 -14.85 0.37 -11.15
C PHE A 130 -16.10 1.24 -11.04
N PRO A 131 -17.28 0.78 -11.53
CA PRO A 131 -18.46 1.61 -11.58
C PRO A 131 -18.91 2.06 -10.18
N LYS A 132 -19.31 3.33 -10.07
CA LYS A 132 -19.90 3.85 -8.82
C LYS A 132 -21.23 3.15 -8.53
N GLY A 133 -21.50 2.87 -7.26
CA GLY A 133 -22.69 2.12 -6.83
C GLY A 133 -22.57 0.61 -6.96
N SER A 134 -21.51 0.08 -7.55
CA SER A 134 -21.30 -1.36 -7.70
C SER A 134 -20.86 -2.02 -6.41
N ASN A 135 -21.27 -3.28 -6.23
CA ASN A 135 -20.83 -4.09 -5.09
C ASN A 135 -19.44 -4.67 -5.30
N TRP A 136 -18.78 -4.92 -4.19
CA TRP A 136 -17.41 -5.37 -4.12
C TRP A 136 -17.27 -6.67 -3.33
N LEU A 137 -16.29 -7.49 -3.71
CA LEU A 137 -15.81 -8.61 -2.90
C LEU A 137 -14.44 -8.28 -2.33
N MET A 138 -14.26 -8.44 -1.03
CA MET A 138 -12.96 -8.46 -0.38
C MET A 138 -12.51 -9.90 -0.18
N LEU A 139 -11.64 -10.39 -1.07
CA LEU A 139 -10.96 -11.68 -0.98
C LEU A 139 -9.54 -11.47 -0.45
N GLY A 140 -9.42 -11.37 0.86
CA GLY A 140 -8.16 -11.09 1.53
C GLY A 140 -8.24 -11.16 3.05
N PRO A 141 -7.14 -10.83 3.75
CA PRO A 141 -7.06 -10.91 5.21
C PRO A 141 -8.14 -10.08 5.93
N SER A 142 -8.96 -10.74 6.75
CA SER A 142 -10.13 -10.13 7.41
C SER A 142 -9.92 -9.74 8.88
N GLY A 143 -8.77 -10.08 9.48
CA GLY A 143 -8.49 -9.84 10.90
C GLY A 143 -8.22 -8.38 11.29
N PRO A 144 -7.47 -8.10 12.37
CA PRO A 144 -7.19 -6.76 12.90
C PRO A 144 -6.20 -5.98 12.02
N ARG A 145 -6.37 -6.06 10.72
CA ARG A 145 -5.56 -5.39 9.70
C ARG A 145 -6.33 -4.24 9.09
N ARG A 146 -5.60 -3.28 8.59
CA ARG A 146 -6.17 -2.13 7.90
C ARG A 146 -7.06 -2.52 6.71
N LEU A 147 -6.69 -3.56 5.96
CA LEU A 147 -7.27 -3.89 4.66
C LEU A 147 -8.79 -4.01 4.69
N ARG A 148 -9.37 -4.80 5.60
CA ARG A 148 -10.82 -4.97 5.63
C ARG A 148 -11.55 -3.64 5.76
N LEU A 149 -11.28 -2.87 6.83
CA LEU A 149 -11.98 -1.60 7.08
C LEU A 149 -11.74 -0.59 5.96
N ALA A 150 -10.54 -0.57 5.39
CA ALA A 150 -10.19 0.35 4.31
C ALA A 150 -10.91 0.02 3.00
N ILE A 151 -11.05 -1.27 2.66
CA ILE A 151 -11.75 -1.71 1.46
C ILE A 151 -13.26 -1.57 1.62
N GLU A 152 -13.81 -1.89 2.80
CA GLU A 152 -15.21 -1.60 3.11
C GLU A 152 -15.50 -0.10 2.94
N HIS A 153 -14.62 0.77 3.47
CA HIS A 153 -14.75 2.22 3.31
C HIS A 153 -14.67 2.66 1.85
N LEU A 154 -13.70 2.14 1.09
CA LEU A 154 -13.55 2.43 -0.35
C LEU A 154 -14.85 2.11 -1.10
N CYS A 155 -15.39 0.93 -0.86
CA CYS A 155 -16.63 0.48 -1.48
C CYS A 155 -17.81 1.40 -1.13
N GLN A 156 -17.99 1.69 0.15
CA GLN A 156 -19.05 2.59 0.65
C GLN A 156 -18.88 4.02 0.11
N TYR A 157 -17.65 4.53 0.06
CA TYR A 157 -17.34 5.85 -0.51
C TYR A 157 -17.71 5.94 -1.99
N ARG A 158 -17.60 4.82 -2.72
CA ARG A 158 -18.04 4.70 -4.12
C ARG A 158 -19.53 4.35 -4.26
N GLY A 159 -20.27 4.23 -3.17
CA GLY A 159 -21.71 4.02 -3.15
C GLY A 159 -22.15 2.55 -3.23
N GLY A 160 -21.23 1.59 -3.07
CA GLY A 160 -21.49 0.15 -3.13
C GLY A 160 -21.54 -0.55 -1.78
N ILE A 161 -21.74 -1.86 -1.81
CA ILE A 161 -21.73 -2.77 -0.65
C ILE A 161 -20.53 -3.70 -0.77
N CYS A 162 -19.78 -3.87 0.31
CA CYS A 162 -18.61 -4.77 0.37
C CYS A 162 -18.99 -6.10 0.99
N PHE A 163 -18.84 -7.17 0.24
CA PHE A 163 -18.89 -8.54 0.74
C PHE A 163 -17.49 -8.99 1.13
N CYS A 164 -17.35 -9.62 2.28
CA CYS A 164 -16.04 -10.06 2.79
C CYS A 164 -16.06 -11.57 3.03
N ILE A 165 -14.94 -12.22 2.80
CA ILE A 165 -14.68 -13.59 3.22
C ILE A 165 -13.93 -13.59 4.57
N ASP A 166 -13.90 -14.73 5.24
CA ASP A 166 -13.11 -14.93 6.46
C ASP A 166 -11.76 -15.57 6.12
N LEU A 167 -10.68 -14.78 6.24
CA LEU A 167 -9.31 -15.25 6.08
C LEU A 167 -8.45 -14.80 7.25
N ASP A 168 -7.96 -15.76 8.06
CA ASP A 168 -7.01 -15.51 9.14
C ASP A 168 -5.57 -15.77 8.72
N PRO A 169 -4.78 -14.74 8.42
CA PRO A 169 -3.38 -14.89 8.03
C PRO A 169 -2.48 -15.43 9.16
N ARG A 170 -2.87 -15.27 10.42
CA ARG A 170 -2.12 -15.83 11.56
C ARG A 170 -2.25 -17.36 11.59
N TRP A 171 -3.43 -17.86 11.24
CA TRP A 171 -3.65 -19.29 11.09
C TRP A 171 -2.82 -19.86 9.95
N VAL A 172 -2.82 -19.21 8.78
CA VAL A 172 -1.99 -19.58 7.64
C VAL A 172 -0.51 -19.69 8.03
N VAL A 173 0.05 -18.65 8.67
CA VAL A 173 1.45 -18.68 9.15
C VAL A 173 1.69 -19.83 10.14
N LYS A 174 0.73 -20.13 11.00
CA LYS A 174 0.83 -21.24 11.97
C LYS A 174 0.87 -22.60 11.27
N LEU A 175 0.02 -22.79 10.24
CA LEU A 175 0.00 -24.03 9.44
C LEU A 175 1.35 -24.25 8.74
N ILE A 176 1.89 -23.21 8.11
CA ILE A 176 3.21 -23.26 7.45
C ILE A 176 4.33 -23.61 8.42
N LYS A 177 4.39 -22.91 9.57
CA LYS A 177 5.41 -23.18 10.61
C LYS A 177 5.36 -24.59 11.16
N LYS A 178 4.19 -25.23 11.11
CA LYS A 178 3.99 -26.62 11.52
C LYS A 178 4.21 -27.63 10.40
N GLY A 179 4.42 -27.19 9.17
CA GLY A 179 4.51 -28.07 8.00
C GLY A 179 3.18 -28.76 7.64
N TRP A 180 2.05 -28.22 8.08
CA TRP A 180 0.73 -28.82 7.84
C TRP A 180 0.17 -28.35 6.50
N MET A 181 0.81 -28.77 5.43
CA MET A 181 0.52 -28.27 4.08
C MET A 181 -0.84 -28.71 3.55
N GLU A 182 -1.31 -29.93 3.89
CA GLU A 182 -2.64 -30.42 3.51
C GLU A 182 -3.74 -29.53 4.12
N HIS A 183 -3.61 -29.20 5.41
CA HIS A 183 -4.56 -28.30 6.08
C HIS A 183 -4.49 -26.86 5.54
N LEU A 184 -3.32 -26.42 5.07
CA LEU A 184 -3.18 -25.14 4.41
C LEU A 184 -3.94 -25.10 3.10
N GLU A 185 -3.84 -26.13 2.27
CA GLU A 185 -4.58 -26.25 1.01
C GLU A 185 -6.09 -26.36 1.25
N GLU A 186 -6.52 -27.15 2.26
CA GLU A 186 -7.92 -27.22 2.68
C GLU A 186 -8.46 -25.85 3.10
N TYR A 187 -7.70 -25.11 3.92
CA TYR A 187 -8.10 -23.78 4.38
C TYR A 187 -8.15 -22.77 3.22
N LYS A 188 -7.18 -22.81 2.31
CA LYS A 188 -7.19 -21.99 1.10
C LYS A 188 -8.43 -22.27 0.25
N ARG A 189 -8.75 -23.56 0.02
CA ARG A 189 -9.95 -23.96 -0.71
C ARG A 189 -11.22 -23.43 -0.04
N HIS A 190 -11.33 -23.56 1.29
CA HIS A 190 -12.46 -23.01 2.04
C HIS A 190 -12.62 -21.49 1.82
N CYS A 191 -11.52 -20.70 1.80
CA CYS A 191 -11.60 -19.26 1.51
C CYS A 191 -12.07 -18.98 0.06
N ILE A 192 -11.62 -19.78 -0.90
CA ILE A 192 -12.04 -19.64 -2.29
C ILE A 192 -13.50 -20.05 -2.47
N ASP A 193 -13.96 -21.12 -1.81
CA ASP A 193 -15.37 -21.55 -1.85
C ASP A 193 -16.32 -20.48 -1.28
N GLN A 194 -15.92 -19.78 -0.20
CA GLN A 194 -16.68 -18.62 0.29
C GLN A 194 -16.80 -17.54 -0.80
N ALA A 195 -15.68 -17.19 -1.46
CA ALA A 195 -15.67 -16.18 -2.51
C ALA A 195 -16.57 -16.57 -3.69
N ILE A 196 -16.44 -17.80 -4.18
CA ILE A 196 -17.26 -18.31 -5.30
C ILE A 196 -18.75 -18.33 -4.91
N THR A 197 -19.07 -18.77 -3.70
CA THR A 197 -20.47 -18.77 -3.20
C THR A 197 -21.08 -17.38 -3.24
N ILE A 198 -20.33 -16.35 -2.79
CA ILE A 198 -20.77 -14.95 -2.81
C ILE A 198 -20.90 -14.44 -4.26
N LEU A 199 -19.90 -14.70 -5.11
CA LEU A 199 -19.89 -14.24 -6.50
C LEU A 199 -21.02 -14.84 -7.34
N THR A 200 -21.41 -16.08 -7.07
CA THR A 200 -22.48 -16.77 -7.80
C THR A 200 -23.89 -16.56 -7.20
N ALA A 201 -24.00 -15.80 -6.12
CA ALA A 201 -25.27 -15.55 -5.44
C ALA A 201 -26.09 -14.38 -6.03
N ASN A 202 -25.76 -13.90 -7.23
CA ASN A 202 -26.45 -12.82 -7.94
C ASN A 202 -26.48 -11.46 -7.19
N HIS A 203 -25.40 -11.15 -6.48
CA HIS A 203 -25.26 -9.86 -5.76
C HIS A 203 -24.75 -8.71 -6.63
N ASP A 204 -24.66 -8.89 -7.95
CA ASP A 204 -24.13 -7.90 -8.92
C ASP A 204 -22.79 -7.30 -8.48
N ILE A 205 -21.84 -8.17 -8.13
CA ILE A 205 -20.49 -7.79 -7.74
C ILE A 205 -19.68 -7.49 -9.00
N LYS A 206 -19.18 -6.26 -9.15
CA LYS A 206 -18.38 -5.82 -10.30
C LYS A 206 -16.91 -5.65 -9.96
N CYS A 207 -16.60 -5.41 -8.70
CA CYS A 207 -15.24 -5.08 -8.28
C CYS A 207 -14.77 -6.02 -7.18
N MET A 208 -13.46 -6.18 -7.07
CA MET A 208 -12.90 -6.96 -5.98
C MET A 208 -11.53 -6.47 -5.53
N PHE A 209 -11.24 -6.69 -4.24
CA PHE A 209 -9.87 -6.72 -3.73
C PHE A 209 -9.39 -8.15 -3.62
N THR A 210 -8.13 -8.40 -4.01
CA THR A 210 -7.50 -9.69 -3.81
C THR A 210 -5.98 -9.56 -3.74
N THR A 211 -5.28 -10.69 -3.53
CA THR A 211 -3.83 -10.80 -3.68
C THR A 211 -3.51 -11.67 -4.90
N PRO A 212 -2.30 -11.60 -5.47
CA PRO A 212 -1.94 -12.40 -6.63
C PRO A 212 -2.26 -13.89 -6.49
N LYS A 213 -1.85 -14.51 -5.39
CA LYS A 213 -2.08 -15.96 -5.17
C LYS A 213 -3.56 -16.32 -4.96
N LEU A 214 -4.33 -15.45 -4.32
CA LEU A 214 -5.77 -15.67 -4.17
C LEU A 214 -6.50 -15.48 -5.50
N LEU A 215 -6.03 -14.56 -6.36
CA LEU A 215 -6.58 -14.38 -7.69
C LEU A 215 -6.37 -15.63 -8.56
N GLU A 216 -5.15 -16.18 -8.56
CA GLU A 216 -4.85 -17.45 -9.25
C GLU A 216 -5.75 -18.59 -8.75
N SER A 217 -5.89 -18.72 -7.42
CA SER A 217 -6.71 -19.76 -6.82
C SER A 217 -8.20 -19.57 -7.11
N LEU A 218 -8.67 -18.32 -7.15
CA LEU A 218 -10.06 -18.01 -7.53
C LEU A 218 -10.31 -18.36 -9.00
N ALA A 219 -9.42 -17.97 -9.91
CA ALA A 219 -9.53 -18.30 -11.34
C ALA A 219 -9.57 -19.81 -11.57
N ALA A 220 -8.69 -20.57 -10.89
CA ALA A 220 -8.70 -22.02 -10.95
C ALA A 220 -10.04 -22.62 -10.42
N GLY A 221 -10.53 -22.13 -9.28
CA GLY A 221 -11.79 -22.61 -8.70
C GLY A 221 -13.03 -22.25 -9.54
N LEU A 222 -13.01 -21.13 -10.28
CA LEU A 222 -14.04 -20.77 -11.24
C LEU A 222 -13.99 -21.68 -12.48
N ALA A 223 -12.79 -21.96 -12.99
CA ALA A 223 -12.61 -22.87 -14.12
C ALA A 223 -13.13 -24.30 -13.83
N GLU A 224 -12.99 -24.80 -12.59
CA GLU A 224 -13.59 -26.07 -12.15
C GLU A 224 -15.16 -26.06 -12.25
N LYS A 225 -15.75 -24.87 -12.36
CA LYS A 225 -17.21 -24.66 -12.50
C LYS A 225 -17.61 -24.18 -13.91
N ASP A 226 -16.74 -24.39 -14.88
CA ASP A 226 -16.92 -23.97 -16.27
C ASP A 226 -17.23 -22.47 -16.43
N THR A 227 -16.61 -21.63 -15.62
CA THR A 227 -16.79 -20.16 -15.68
C THR A 227 -15.47 -19.42 -15.43
N SER A 228 -15.45 -18.11 -15.65
CA SER A 228 -14.28 -17.25 -15.54
C SER A 228 -14.56 -15.96 -14.75
N ILE A 229 -13.51 -15.20 -14.46
CA ILE A 229 -13.61 -13.89 -13.80
C ILE A 229 -14.47 -12.93 -14.64
N GLN A 230 -14.33 -12.97 -15.96
CA GLN A 230 -15.07 -12.13 -16.89
C GLN A 230 -16.57 -12.55 -16.93
N GLU A 231 -16.83 -13.86 -17.03
CA GLU A 231 -18.19 -14.39 -17.15
C GLU A 231 -19.02 -14.19 -15.89
N ILE A 232 -18.42 -14.19 -14.70
CA ILE A 232 -19.12 -13.82 -13.46
C ILE A 232 -19.34 -12.31 -13.31
N GLY A 233 -18.85 -11.51 -14.28
CA GLY A 233 -19.13 -10.08 -14.40
C GLY A 233 -18.22 -9.16 -13.59
N ILE A 234 -17.04 -9.61 -13.16
CA ILE A 234 -16.02 -8.74 -12.55
C ILE A 234 -15.40 -7.86 -13.64
N THR A 235 -15.34 -6.56 -13.38
CA THR A 235 -14.74 -5.57 -14.30
C THR A 235 -13.53 -4.87 -13.70
N GLY A 236 -13.44 -4.78 -12.36
CA GLY A 236 -12.33 -4.11 -11.68
C GLY A 236 -11.70 -4.93 -10.58
N ILE A 237 -10.38 -5.10 -10.64
CA ILE A 237 -9.59 -5.79 -9.62
C ILE A 237 -8.56 -4.83 -9.04
N PHE A 238 -8.68 -4.61 -7.74
CA PHE A 238 -7.66 -3.95 -6.94
C PHE A 238 -6.82 -5.01 -6.23
N SER A 239 -5.51 -4.99 -6.40
CA SER A 239 -4.65 -6.03 -5.84
C SER A 239 -3.47 -5.45 -5.05
N GLY A 240 -3.09 -6.13 -3.99
CA GLY A 240 -1.99 -5.72 -3.13
C GLY A 240 -1.51 -6.83 -2.21
N GLY A 241 -0.49 -6.51 -1.41
CA GLY A 241 -0.02 -7.36 -0.33
C GLY A 241 1.12 -8.32 -0.66
N THR A 242 1.52 -8.46 -1.92
CA THR A 242 2.66 -9.27 -2.35
C THR A 242 3.46 -8.56 -3.43
N GLU A 243 4.62 -9.10 -3.74
CA GLU A 243 5.47 -8.66 -4.84
C GLU A 243 4.80 -8.95 -6.20
N PHE A 244 4.81 -7.95 -7.08
CA PHE A 244 4.35 -8.06 -8.46
C PHE A 244 5.56 -8.06 -9.38
N THR A 245 5.94 -9.23 -9.87
CA THR A 245 6.98 -9.34 -10.90
C THR A 245 6.40 -9.04 -12.28
N PRO A 246 7.19 -8.52 -13.24
CA PRO A 246 6.76 -8.36 -14.63
C PRO A 246 6.18 -9.67 -15.23
N GLN A 247 6.81 -10.79 -14.93
CA GLN A 247 6.37 -12.12 -15.40
C GLN A 247 4.98 -12.48 -14.84
N TRP A 248 4.76 -12.22 -13.54
CA TRP A 248 3.46 -12.48 -12.94
C TRP A 248 2.39 -11.51 -13.49
N THR A 249 2.74 -10.24 -13.66
CA THR A 249 1.82 -9.24 -14.21
C THR A 249 1.41 -9.60 -15.62
N ARG A 250 2.36 -10.02 -16.45
CA ARG A 250 2.10 -10.52 -17.80
C ARG A 250 1.18 -11.74 -17.79
N PHE A 251 1.49 -12.75 -16.99
CA PHE A 251 0.64 -13.95 -16.83
C PHE A 251 -0.79 -13.57 -16.38
N CYS A 252 -0.90 -12.65 -15.41
CA CYS A 252 -2.21 -12.18 -14.94
C CYS A 252 -3.00 -11.52 -16.08
N VAL A 253 -2.40 -10.59 -16.80
CA VAL A 253 -3.09 -9.87 -17.89
C VAL A 253 -3.43 -10.82 -19.05
N GLU A 254 -2.47 -11.57 -19.55
CA GLU A 254 -2.63 -12.37 -20.76
C GLU A 254 -3.47 -13.64 -20.53
N GLU A 255 -3.22 -14.36 -19.41
CA GLU A 255 -3.82 -15.68 -19.17
C GLU A 255 -5.00 -15.65 -18.19
N LEU A 256 -4.87 -14.98 -17.04
CA LEU A 256 -5.95 -14.99 -16.05
C LEU A 256 -7.10 -14.05 -16.42
N LEU A 257 -6.79 -12.90 -17.02
CA LEU A 257 -7.77 -11.88 -17.39
C LEU A 257 -8.11 -11.85 -18.88
N GLY A 258 -7.47 -12.70 -19.69
CA GLY A 258 -7.80 -12.87 -21.10
C GLY A 258 -7.37 -11.71 -22.02
N GLY A 259 -6.41 -10.89 -21.60
CA GLY A 259 -5.86 -9.79 -22.38
C GLY A 259 -5.90 -8.44 -21.66
N PRO A 260 -5.43 -7.36 -22.31
CA PRO A 260 -5.56 -5.99 -21.84
C PRO A 260 -7.00 -5.62 -21.49
N ALA A 261 -7.20 -4.63 -20.63
CA ALA A 261 -8.52 -4.27 -20.12
C ALA A 261 -9.52 -3.87 -21.23
N GLU A 262 -9.02 -3.25 -22.29
CA GLU A 262 -9.82 -2.86 -23.46
C GLU A 262 -10.37 -4.07 -24.25
N GLU A 263 -9.70 -5.23 -24.14
CA GLU A 263 -10.11 -6.48 -24.81
C GLU A 263 -10.88 -7.40 -23.87
N SER A 264 -10.37 -7.58 -22.64
CA SER A 264 -10.95 -8.50 -21.66
C SER A 264 -12.14 -7.92 -20.88
N GLY A 265 -12.27 -6.59 -20.82
CA GLY A 265 -13.23 -5.90 -19.99
C GLY A 265 -12.87 -5.88 -18.49
N VAL A 266 -11.69 -6.38 -18.10
CA VAL A 266 -11.25 -6.46 -16.69
C VAL A 266 -9.98 -5.67 -16.49
N TYR A 267 -10.04 -4.63 -15.65
CA TYR A 267 -8.90 -3.80 -15.29
C TYR A 267 -8.32 -4.22 -13.94
N MET A 268 -7.01 -4.48 -13.91
CA MET A 268 -6.29 -4.78 -12.67
C MET A 268 -5.39 -3.62 -12.29
N THR A 269 -5.51 -3.12 -11.06
CA THR A 269 -4.65 -2.08 -10.49
C THR A 269 -3.92 -2.61 -9.26
N PRO A 270 -2.60 -2.83 -9.35
CA PRO A 270 -1.79 -3.20 -8.20
C PRO A 270 -1.49 -1.99 -7.33
N THR A 271 -1.20 -2.24 -6.06
CA THR A 271 -0.80 -1.22 -5.10
C THR A 271 0.37 -1.69 -4.26
N TYR A 272 1.21 -0.74 -3.86
CA TYR A 272 2.28 -0.95 -2.92
C TYR A 272 2.00 -0.20 -1.62
N GLY A 273 2.14 -0.85 -0.50
CA GLY A 273 1.92 -0.19 0.77
C GLY A 273 2.11 -1.09 1.98
N ASN A 274 2.21 -0.45 3.13
CA ASN A 274 2.37 -1.12 4.40
C ASN A 274 1.61 -0.37 5.52
N THR A 275 1.74 -0.88 6.74
CA THR A 275 1.08 -0.28 7.91
C THR A 275 1.63 1.11 8.25
N LEU A 276 2.87 1.44 7.88
CA LEU A 276 3.49 2.73 8.19
C LEU A 276 3.11 3.81 7.18
N MET A 277 3.27 3.54 5.90
CA MET A 277 3.05 4.53 4.84
C MET A 277 1.57 4.67 4.46
N GLY A 278 0.84 3.58 4.42
CA GLY A 278 -0.47 3.57 3.82
C GLY A 278 -0.47 2.90 2.45
N LEU A 279 -0.86 3.60 1.41
CA LEU A 279 -1.10 3.05 0.08
C LEU A 279 -0.44 3.92 -0.99
N ALA A 280 0.48 3.34 -1.77
CA ALA A 280 0.97 3.91 -3.03
C ALA A 280 0.19 3.30 -4.20
N CYS A 281 -0.30 4.17 -5.08
CA CYS A 281 -1.04 3.79 -6.28
C CYS A 281 -0.07 3.48 -7.42
N SER A 282 -0.45 2.58 -8.34
CA SER A 282 0.29 2.41 -9.58
C SER A 282 -0.16 3.42 -10.64
N ARG A 283 0.74 3.77 -11.56
CA ARG A 283 0.31 4.23 -12.87
C ARG A 283 -0.25 3.05 -13.67
N PRO A 284 -1.07 3.28 -14.72
CA PRO A 284 -1.47 2.22 -15.63
C PRO A 284 -0.25 1.44 -16.14
N VAL A 285 -0.39 0.13 -16.25
CA VAL A 285 0.68 -0.73 -16.80
C VAL A 285 0.92 -0.33 -18.25
N ILE A 286 2.17 -0.09 -18.60
CA ILE A 286 2.59 0.18 -19.98
C ILE A 286 3.19 -1.12 -20.52
N LEU A 287 2.50 -1.74 -21.48
CA LEU A 287 2.87 -3.05 -22.02
C LEU A 287 4.26 -3.03 -22.65
N GLU A 288 4.62 -1.91 -23.30
CA GLU A 288 5.92 -1.69 -23.92
C GLU A 288 7.08 -1.60 -22.92
N GLU A 289 6.78 -1.41 -21.64
CA GLU A 289 7.74 -1.43 -20.53
C GLU A 289 7.81 -2.80 -19.83
N ASP A 290 7.58 -3.86 -20.57
CA ASP A 290 7.67 -5.27 -20.12
C ASP A 290 6.83 -5.54 -18.85
N TYR A 291 5.61 -4.97 -18.78
CA TYR A 291 4.68 -5.15 -17.65
C TYR A 291 5.20 -4.65 -16.30
N THR A 292 6.22 -3.81 -16.31
CA THR A 292 6.76 -3.21 -15.09
C THR A 292 5.76 -2.27 -14.44
N ILE A 293 5.58 -2.40 -13.12
CA ILE A 293 4.66 -1.57 -12.34
C ILE A 293 5.44 -0.49 -11.61
N ALA A 294 5.07 0.76 -11.82
CA ALA A 294 5.58 1.90 -11.09
C ALA A 294 4.54 2.42 -10.08
N TYR A 295 4.97 2.63 -8.84
CA TYR A 295 4.15 3.07 -7.73
C TYR A 295 4.50 4.49 -7.30
N TYR A 296 3.47 5.25 -6.89
CA TYR A 296 3.57 6.63 -6.45
C TYR A 296 2.83 6.80 -5.12
N ALA A 297 3.54 7.22 -4.09
CA ALA A 297 2.93 7.46 -2.78
C ALA A 297 2.03 8.71 -2.82
N PRO A 298 1.00 8.83 -1.95
CA PRO A 298 0.07 9.95 -1.96
C PRO A 298 0.69 11.22 -1.35
N GLN A 299 1.69 11.81 -2.02
CA GLN A 299 2.33 13.05 -1.61
C GLN A 299 1.30 14.19 -1.50
N PRO A 300 1.39 15.07 -0.49
CA PRO A 300 2.47 15.20 0.49
C PRO A 300 2.29 14.35 1.77
N ARG A 301 1.21 13.58 1.90
CA ARG A 301 0.89 12.77 3.10
C ARG A 301 1.88 11.63 3.34
N ALA A 302 2.34 11.03 2.26
CA ALA A 302 3.39 10.02 2.27
C ALA A 302 4.33 10.22 1.09
N VAL A 303 5.59 9.82 1.26
CA VAL A 303 6.63 9.89 0.25
C VAL A 303 7.37 8.57 0.20
N VAL A 304 7.74 8.16 -1.00
CA VAL A 304 8.69 7.07 -1.26
C VAL A 304 9.92 7.67 -1.91
N GLU A 305 11.08 7.38 -1.35
CA GLU A 305 12.38 7.65 -1.98
C GLU A 305 13.11 6.32 -2.23
N VAL A 306 13.92 6.28 -3.26
CA VAL A 306 14.89 5.20 -3.48
C VAL A 306 16.27 5.76 -3.18
N VAL A 307 16.91 5.22 -2.14
CA VAL A 307 18.15 5.75 -1.60
C VAL A 307 19.32 4.79 -1.80
N ASP A 308 20.52 5.32 -1.80
CA ASP A 308 21.75 4.54 -1.94
C ASP A 308 21.86 3.45 -0.86
N PHE A 309 22.48 2.32 -1.19
CA PHE A 309 22.57 1.17 -0.29
C PHE A 309 23.45 1.40 0.94
N ASP A 310 24.44 2.28 0.83
CA ASP A 310 25.43 2.57 1.88
C ASP A 310 25.19 3.93 2.55
N ASP A 311 24.62 4.90 1.81
CA ASP A 311 24.30 6.25 2.32
C ASP A 311 22.82 6.57 2.13
N HIS A 312 22.00 6.18 3.08
CA HIS A 312 20.53 6.36 3.05
C HIS A 312 20.07 7.84 3.08
N THR A 313 20.99 8.79 3.08
CA THR A 313 20.69 10.22 2.92
C THR A 313 20.71 10.67 1.46
N LYS A 314 21.25 9.84 0.56
CA LYS A 314 21.36 10.11 -0.87
C LYS A 314 20.28 9.37 -1.66
N VAL A 315 19.50 10.11 -2.42
CA VAL A 315 18.57 9.55 -3.40
C VAL A 315 19.36 9.15 -4.65
N VAL A 316 19.13 7.95 -5.18
CA VAL A 316 19.79 7.43 -6.40
C VAL A 316 19.30 8.14 -7.65
N GLY A 317 19.97 7.95 -8.79
CA GLY A 317 19.52 8.43 -10.09
C GLY A 317 18.24 7.74 -10.56
N TYR A 318 17.53 8.35 -11.53
CA TYR A 318 16.37 7.70 -12.15
C TYR A 318 16.78 6.44 -12.91
N GLY A 319 16.00 5.35 -12.73
CA GLY A 319 16.32 4.02 -13.26
C GLY A 319 17.39 3.27 -12.47
N GLU A 320 17.96 3.87 -11.43
CA GLU A 320 18.93 3.19 -10.56
C GLU A 320 18.23 2.49 -9.41
N THR A 321 18.74 1.32 -9.03
CA THR A 321 18.25 0.51 -7.92
C THR A 321 18.84 0.99 -6.58
N GLY A 322 18.02 1.04 -5.55
CA GLY A 322 18.41 1.36 -4.18
C GLY A 322 17.44 0.82 -3.14
N ARG A 323 17.64 1.23 -1.89
CA ARG A 323 16.74 0.88 -0.79
C ARG A 323 15.50 1.76 -0.82
N VAL A 324 14.34 1.16 -0.58
CA VAL A 324 13.10 1.90 -0.45
C VAL A 324 13.05 2.58 0.92
N LYS A 325 12.84 3.90 0.93
CA LYS A 325 12.70 4.72 2.13
C LYS A 325 11.35 5.42 2.14
N LEU A 326 10.61 5.27 3.23
CA LEU A 326 9.24 5.74 3.39
C LEU A 326 9.17 6.91 4.36
N TYR A 327 8.30 7.87 4.07
CA TYR A 327 7.94 8.96 4.97
C TYR A 327 6.42 9.01 5.12
N THR A 328 5.94 9.28 6.33
CA THR A 328 4.51 9.47 6.59
C THR A 328 4.33 10.74 7.41
N MET A 329 3.55 11.66 6.87
CA MET A 329 3.36 12.99 7.42
C MET A 329 1.88 13.32 7.51
N THR A 330 1.17 12.63 8.41
CA THR A 330 -0.24 12.90 8.68
C THR A 330 -0.40 13.47 10.09
N LYS A 331 -1.56 14.03 10.39
CA LYS A 331 -1.83 14.48 11.77
C LYS A 331 -1.91 13.33 12.77
N GLU A 332 -2.17 12.11 12.30
CA GLU A 332 -2.29 10.93 13.15
C GLU A 332 -0.95 10.23 13.38
N PHE A 333 -0.09 10.24 12.36
CA PHE A 333 1.14 9.47 12.39
C PHE A 333 2.28 10.19 11.66
N PHE A 334 3.46 10.17 12.26
CA PHE A 334 4.64 10.83 11.73
C PHE A 334 5.82 9.85 11.67
N VAL A 335 6.35 9.67 10.47
CA VAL A 335 7.55 8.86 10.18
C VAL A 335 8.51 9.72 9.37
N PRO A 336 9.54 10.30 9.99
CA PRO A 336 10.48 11.21 9.30
C PRO A 336 11.52 10.50 8.44
N GLY A 337 11.34 9.22 8.16
CA GLY A 337 12.18 8.38 7.33
C GLY A 337 12.28 6.98 7.93
N PHE A 338 11.77 5.99 7.20
CA PHE A 338 11.85 4.57 7.55
C PHE A 338 12.45 3.79 6.39
N LEU A 339 13.52 3.07 6.66
CA LEU A 339 14.14 2.21 5.66
C LEU A 339 13.40 0.88 5.58
N GLU A 340 12.64 0.70 4.48
CA GLU A 340 11.87 -0.51 4.24
C GLU A 340 12.78 -1.71 3.98
N ARG A 341 12.22 -2.90 4.09
CA ARG A 341 12.94 -4.16 3.78
C ARG A 341 12.98 -4.48 2.30
N ASP A 342 12.58 -3.53 1.48
CA ASP A 342 12.52 -3.65 0.04
C ASP A 342 13.63 -2.83 -0.64
N GLU A 343 13.99 -3.27 -1.83
CA GLU A 343 14.74 -2.52 -2.84
C GLU A 343 13.83 -2.27 -4.04
N GLY A 344 14.16 -1.28 -4.84
CA GLY A 344 13.42 -0.93 -6.05
C GLY A 344 14.20 0.05 -6.91
N GLU A 345 13.65 0.43 -8.05
CA GLU A 345 14.23 1.37 -8.99
C GLU A 345 13.51 2.71 -8.90
N ARG A 346 14.27 3.82 -8.89
CA ARG A 346 13.69 5.16 -8.83
C ARG A 346 13.02 5.51 -10.14
N GLU A 347 11.73 5.82 -10.07
CA GLU A 347 10.91 6.21 -11.22
C GLU A 347 10.78 7.72 -11.36
N MET A 348 10.70 8.17 -12.62
CA MET A 348 10.47 9.58 -12.95
C MET A 348 9.06 10.02 -12.55
N PRO A 349 8.89 11.32 -12.22
CA PRO A 349 7.58 11.89 -11.92
C PRO A 349 6.57 11.71 -13.06
N TYR A 350 5.39 11.23 -12.71
CA TYR A 350 4.29 11.01 -13.65
C TYR A 350 3.36 12.23 -13.68
N THR A 351 2.78 12.54 -14.82
CA THR A 351 1.91 13.72 -14.99
C THR A 351 0.80 13.81 -13.94
N LYS A 352 0.22 12.67 -13.59
CA LYS A 352 -0.83 12.59 -12.56
C LYS A 352 -0.25 12.61 -11.13
N TYR A 353 1.01 12.20 -10.99
CA TYR A 353 1.75 12.17 -9.73
C TYR A 353 3.12 12.83 -9.96
N PRO A 354 3.20 14.19 -9.84
CA PRO A 354 4.40 14.94 -10.24
C PRO A 354 5.52 14.87 -9.19
N TRP A 355 5.79 13.68 -8.68
CA TRP A 355 6.86 13.34 -7.72
C TRP A 355 7.44 11.98 -8.03
N ASP A 356 8.56 11.66 -7.42
CA ASP A 356 9.26 10.40 -7.65
C ASP A 356 8.40 9.19 -7.31
N GLY A 357 8.53 8.16 -8.13
CA GLY A 357 7.95 6.85 -7.89
C GLY A 357 9.00 5.78 -7.65
N VAL A 358 8.54 4.56 -7.52
CA VAL A 358 9.37 3.36 -7.40
C VAL A 358 8.78 2.23 -8.25
N SER A 359 9.64 1.52 -9.00
CA SER A 359 9.29 0.30 -9.74
C SER A 359 10.16 -0.87 -9.32
N GLY A 360 9.85 -2.06 -9.84
CA GLY A 360 10.64 -3.26 -9.58
C GLY A 360 10.81 -3.57 -8.09
N VAL A 361 9.80 -3.23 -7.28
CA VAL A 361 9.85 -3.40 -5.81
C VAL A 361 9.93 -4.88 -5.48
N ARG A 362 10.93 -5.25 -4.70
CA ARG A 362 11.20 -6.63 -4.28
C ARG A 362 11.90 -6.65 -2.92
N PRO A 363 11.87 -7.77 -2.18
CA PRO A 363 12.61 -7.90 -0.94
C PRO A 363 14.09 -7.62 -1.13
N TYR A 364 14.64 -6.74 -0.30
CA TYR A 364 16.07 -6.45 -0.32
C TYR A 364 16.87 -7.72 -0.11
N ARG A 365 17.80 -8.01 -1.01
CA ARG A 365 18.56 -9.28 -1.06
C ARG A 365 19.20 -9.72 0.25
N ALA A 366 19.64 -8.77 1.08
CA ALA A 366 20.21 -9.11 2.40
C ALA A 366 19.16 -9.64 3.39
N PHE A 367 17.87 -9.42 3.15
CA PHE A 367 16.75 -9.89 3.97
C PHE A 367 15.91 -10.97 3.27
N ALA A 368 16.21 -11.32 2.03
CA ALA A 368 15.42 -12.26 1.22
C ALA A 368 15.18 -13.62 1.92
N SER A 369 16.17 -14.12 2.66
CA SER A 369 16.06 -15.38 3.41
C SER A 369 15.20 -15.28 4.68
N SER A 370 14.94 -14.08 5.18
CA SER A 370 14.17 -13.82 6.41
C SER A 370 12.76 -13.27 6.13
N THR A 371 12.48 -12.89 4.88
CA THR A 371 11.20 -12.30 4.47
C THR A 371 10.24 -13.42 4.08
N THR A 372 9.16 -13.59 4.81
CA THR A 372 8.07 -14.46 4.39
C THR A 372 7.26 -13.70 3.34
N VAL A 373 7.57 -13.94 2.07
CA VAL A 373 6.80 -13.41 0.94
C VAL A 373 5.37 -13.92 1.05
N GLY A 374 4.41 -13.07 0.71
CA GLY A 374 2.98 -13.25 0.89
C GLY A 374 2.48 -14.67 0.74
N VAL A 375 1.81 -15.15 1.77
CA VAL A 375 1.44 -16.56 1.96
C VAL A 375 -0.03 -16.79 1.64
N TYR A 376 -0.73 -15.75 1.24
CA TYR A 376 -2.16 -15.74 0.91
C TYR A 376 -2.44 -14.75 -0.21
#